data_3da876d3dfdc34823d4b7712ef17a020
#
_entry.id   3da876d3dfdc34823d4b7712ef17a020
#
_cell.length_a   1.000
_cell.length_b   1.000
_cell.length_c   1.000
_cell.angle_alpha   90.00
_cell.angle_beta   90.00
_cell.angle_gamma   90.00
#
_symmetry.space_group_name_H-M   'P 1'
#
loop_
_entity.id
_entity.type
_entity.pdbx_description
1 polymer ?
#
loop_
_entity_poly.entity_id
_entity_poly.type
_entity_poly.pdbx_seq_one_letter_code
_entity_poly.pdbx_strand_id
1 'polypeptide(L)'
;MPEPLPMPDFPAARAARGADKAAAAPDRRNLFQKLVDLVAPGPDSRDQLMESLADAEHKELIEPESRMMLEGVIRMADMTAGDVMVPTPHMDLLDIDAPYDELLHVIIRTGHSRFPVFEERRDNVIGILLAKDLLKLQRSPDLHLRTLLRPAVFVPESKALNDLLRDFRSNRNHLAIVIDEFGSTAGLLTIEDVLEEIVGEIEDEFDDKDGESSIYTLADGGQRVAGDTTVAAVNGFFDLALPTDEFDTIGGLVAQELGRVPRRGESVTVGGLAFTVMLARGGAVRWFKVTRAAEEALGSDGA
;
A
#
# COMPACT_ATOMS: atom_id res chain seq x y z
N MET A 1 56.64 32.03 -3.37
CA MET A 1 56.47 30.61 -3.16
C MET A 1 56.64 30.31 -1.70
N PRO A 2 55.57 29.98 -0.97
CA PRO A 2 55.72 29.49 0.40
C PRO A 2 55.86 27.96 0.40
N GLU A 3 56.72 27.46 1.28
CA GLU A 3 57.02 26.06 1.49
C GLU A 3 55.82 25.23 1.98
N PRO A 4 55.72 23.96 1.62
CA PRO A 4 54.66 23.07 2.15
C PRO A 4 54.94 22.62 3.57
N LEU A 5 53.90 22.66 4.40
CA LEU A 5 53.90 22.18 5.78
C LEU A 5 54.06 20.67 5.86
N PRO A 6 54.77 20.13 6.86
CA PRO A 6 54.96 18.67 6.98
C PRO A 6 53.67 17.97 7.45
N MET A 7 53.40 16.83 6.84
CA MET A 7 52.32 15.91 7.20
C MET A 7 52.63 15.20 8.51
N PRO A 8 51.64 14.94 9.36
CA PRO A 8 51.84 14.16 10.57
C PRO A 8 51.95 12.67 10.27
N ASP A 9 52.93 12.01 10.85
CA ASP A 9 53.15 10.56 10.82
C ASP A 9 52.01 9.82 11.54
N PHE A 10 51.33 8.91 10.82
CA PHE A 10 50.44 7.94 11.41
C PHE A 10 51.22 6.65 11.72
N PRO A 11 51.17 6.10 12.95
CA PRO A 11 51.82 4.84 13.26
C PRO A 11 51.08 3.65 12.59
N ALA A 12 51.84 2.81 11.94
CA ALA A 12 51.38 1.60 11.30
C ALA A 12 50.67 0.65 12.29
N ALA A 13 49.41 0.37 12.05
CA ALA A 13 48.62 -0.62 12.80
C ALA A 13 49.15 -2.03 12.51
N ARG A 14 49.73 -2.63 13.52
CA ARG A 14 50.23 -4.00 13.58
C ARG A 14 49.06 -4.97 13.51
N ALA A 15 49.01 -5.79 12.47
CA ALA A 15 48.06 -6.87 12.34
C ALA A 15 48.22 -7.88 13.49
N ALA A 16 47.20 -7.93 14.37
CA ALA A 16 47.03 -9.03 15.31
C ALA A 16 45.86 -9.92 14.80
N ARG A 17 46.28 -11.09 14.30
CA ARG A 17 45.38 -12.25 14.13
C ARG A 17 45.00 -12.75 15.53
N GLY A 18 43.74 -12.53 15.89
CA GLY A 18 43.06 -13.16 17.02
C GLY A 18 41.71 -13.66 16.56
N ALA A 19 41.62 -14.96 16.33
CA ALA A 19 40.33 -15.62 16.15
C ALA A 19 39.67 -15.70 17.50
N ASP A 20 38.80 -14.71 17.80
CA ASP A 20 37.89 -14.78 18.96
C ASP A 20 36.62 -15.49 18.54
N LYS A 21 36.51 -16.75 19.02
CA LYS A 21 35.24 -17.46 19.14
C LYS A 21 34.33 -16.56 19.98
N ALA A 22 33.25 -16.04 19.38
CA ALA A 22 32.16 -15.45 20.10
C ALA A 22 31.63 -16.52 21.08
N ALA A 23 32.00 -16.41 22.34
CA ALA A 23 31.44 -17.20 23.43
C ALA A 23 29.98 -16.77 23.57
N ALA A 24 29.07 -17.70 23.31
CA ALA A 24 27.65 -17.53 23.59
C ALA A 24 27.51 -17.08 25.07
N ALA A 25 26.80 -15.98 25.27
CA ALA A 25 26.49 -15.49 26.62
C ALA A 25 25.83 -16.63 27.43
N PRO A 26 26.22 -16.84 28.72
CA PRO A 26 25.66 -17.91 29.49
C PRO A 26 24.15 -17.69 29.66
N ASP A 27 23.39 -18.69 29.26
CA ASP A 27 21.95 -18.75 29.43
C ASP A 27 21.61 -18.69 30.94
N ARG A 28 21.21 -17.49 31.42
CA ARG A 28 20.86 -17.20 32.80
C ARG A 28 19.46 -17.69 33.21
N ARG A 29 18.80 -18.50 32.35
CA ARG A 29 17.50 -19.06 32.67
C ARG A 29 17.62 -20.08 33.83
N ASN A 30 16.81 -19.90 34.87
CA ASN A 30 16.75 -20.79 35.99
C ASN A 30 16.29 -22.19 35.53
N LEU A 31 16.79 -23.28 36.17
CA LEU A 31 16.41 -24.68 35.89
C LEU A 31 14.89 -24.86 35.84
N PHE A 32 14.15 -24.09 36.60
CA PHE A 32 12.67 -24.08 36.63
C PHE A 32 12.09 -23.53 35.33
N GLN A 33 12.68 -22.46 34.73
CA GLN A 33 12.29 -21.95 33.44
C GLN A 33 12.55 -22.94 32.31
N LYS A 34 13.69 -23.66 32.36
CA LYS A 34 14.01 -24.73 31.37
C LYS A 34 13.03 -25.89 31.48
N LEU A 35 12.52 -26.19 32.67
CA LEU A 35 11.50 -27.21 32.86
C LEU A 35 10.13 -26.74 32.36
N VAL A 36 9.78 -25.48 32.55
CA VAL A 36 8.54 -24.88 32.04
C VAL A 36 8.58 -24.82 30.49
N ASP A 37 9.72 -24.42 29.89
CA ASP A 37 9.91 -24.38 28.43
C ASP A 37 9.85 -25.81 27.81
N LEU A 38 10.16 -26.86 28.58
CA LEU A 38 10.04 -28.27 28.17
C LEU A 38 8.60 -28.79 28.23
N VAL A 39 7.78 -28.25 29.14
CA VAL A 39 6.37 -28.70 29.39
C VAL A 39 5.37 -27.86 28.61
N ALA A 40 5.70 -26.60 28.33
CA ALA A 40 4.91 -25.68 27.52
C ALA A 40 5.85 -24.89 26.62
N PRO A 41 6.30 -25.47 25.49
CA PRO A 41 7.12 -24.75 24.51
C PRO A 41 6.31 -23.54 24.00
N GLY A 42 6.96 -22.37 23.97
CA GLY A 42 6.38 -21.20 23.30
C GLY A 42 6.23 -21.48 21.79
N PRO A 43 5.55 -20.59 21.05
CA PRO A 43 5.34 -20.79 19.63
C PRO A 43 6.68 -20.86 18.87
N ASP A 44 6.93 -21.98 18.22
CA ASP A 44 8.15 -22.26 17.44
C ASP A 44 7.97 -21.93 15.94
N SER A 45 6.74 -21.59 15.52
CA SER A 45 6.41 -21.23 14.16
C SER A 45 5.44 -20.04 14.13
N ARG A 46 5.31 -19.41 12.94
CA ARG A 46 4.33 -18.35 12.72
C ARG A 46 2.90 -18.82 12.95
N ASP A 47 2.58 -20.01 12.46
CA ASP A 47 1.22 -20.58 12.61
C ASP A 47 0.88 -20.76 14.08
N GLN A 48 1.81 -21.26 14.90
CA GLN A 48 1.63 -21.37 16.35
C GLN A 48 1.53 -20.00 17.03
N LEU A 49 2.24 -18.98 16.52
CA LEU A 49 2.11 -17.61 17.03
C LEU A 49 0.72 -17.05 16.71
N MET A 50 0.21 -17.27 15.49
CA MET A 50 -1.14 -16.87 15.10
C MET A 50 -2.21 -17.57 15.93
N GLU A 51 -2.06 -18.87 16.17
CA GLU A 51 -2.94 -19.65 17.06
C GLU A 51 -2.90 -19.12 18.49
N SER A 52 -1.72 -18.76 19.00
CA SER A 52 -1.57 -18.18 20.34
C SER A 52 -2.25 -16.81 20.46
N LEU A 53 -2.29 -16.01 19.38
CA LEU A 53 -3.02 -14.74 19.35
C LEU A 53 -4.54 -14.97 19.36
N ALA A 54 -5.03 -15.97 18.61
CA ALA A 54 -6.44 -16.35 18.63
C ALA A 54 -6.87 -16.85 20.02
N ASP A 55 -6.03 -17.66 20.67
CA ASP A 55 -6.25 -18.12 22.04
C ASP A 55 -6.28 -16.96 23.05
N ALA A 56 -5.43 -15.95 22.86
CA ALA A 56 -5.40 -14.76 23.73
C ALA A 56 -6.67 -13.93 23.58
N GLU A 57 -7.22 -13.79 22.37
CA GLU A 57 -8.52 -13.16 22.14
C GLU A 57 -9.65 -13.93 22.80
N HIS A 58 -9.72 -15.26 22.59
CA HIS A 58 -10.74 -16.11 23.24
C HIS A 58 -10.71 -16.04 24.77
N LYS A 59 -9.55 -15.75 25.36
CA LYS A 59 -9.37 -15.56 26.80
C LYS A 59 -9.58 -14.12 27.26
N GLU A 60 -10.04 -13.24 26.36
CA GLU A 60 -10.26 -11.80 26.61
C GLU A 60 -9.00 -11.08 27.13
N LEU A 61 -7.80 -11.55 26.75
CA LEU A 61 -6.51 -10.92 27.11
C LEU A 61 -6.14 -9.80 26.12
N ILE A 62 -6.62 -9.88 24.90
CA ILE A 62 -6.47 -8.87 23.85
C ILE A 62 -7.81 -8.68 23.14
N GLU A 63 -8.06 -7.48 22.65
CA GLU A 63 -9.23 -7.17 21.84
C GLU A 63 -9.07 -7.69 20.41
N PRO A 64 -10.17 -8.00 19.68
CA PRO A 64 -10.13 -8.47 18.30
C PRO A 64 -9.32 -7.57 17.36
N GLU A 65 -9.49 -6.24 17.49
CA GLU A 65 -8.73 -5.25 16.71
C GLU A 65 -7.22 -5.34 16.97
N SER A 66 -6.83 -5.48 18.25
CA SER A 66 -5.42 -5.65 18.64
C SER A 66 -4.82 -6.93 18.04
N ARG A 67 -5.59 -8.03 18.01
CA ARG A 67 -5.17 -9.27 17.35
C ARG A 67 -4.95 -9.05 15.85
N MET A 68 -5.90 -8.41 15.16
CA MET A 68 -5.78 -8.12 13.73
C MET A 68 -4.54 -7.29 13.40
N MET A 69 -4.24 -6.27 14.21
CA MET A 69 -3.02 -5.46 14.05
C MET A 69 -1.75 -6.30 14.25
N LEU A 70 -1.71 -7.15 15.27
CA LEU A 70 -0.56 -8.03 15.51
C LEU A 70 -0.34 -9.02 14.37
N GLU A 71 -1.41 -9.59 13.83
CA GLU A 71 -1.37 -10.43 12.63
C GLU A 71 -0.90 -9.65 11.41
N GLY A 72 -1.33 -8.38 11.24
CA GLY A 72 -0.85 -7.46 10.21
C GLY A 72 0.66 -7.25 10.27
N VAL A 73 1.21 -6.99 11.45
CA VAL A 73 2.66 -6.84 11.67
C VAL A 73 3.42 -8.11 11.28
N ILE A 74 2.90 -9.29 11.65
CA ILE A 74 3.51 -10.58 11.31
C ILE A 74 3.51 -10.81 9.80
N ARG A 75 2.40 -10.49 9.11
CA ARG A 75 2.30 -10.62 7.65
C ARG A 75 3.23 -9.67 6.91
N MET A 76 3.24 -8.39 7.31
CA MET A 76 4.07 -7.36 6.67
C MET A 76 5.57 -7.74 6.66
N ALA A 77 6.02 -8.61 7.58
CA ALA A 77 7.42 -9.01 7.65
C ALA A 77 7.95 -9.71 6.39
N ASP A 78 7.07 -10.35 5.60
CA ASP A 78 7.42 -11.03 4.36
C ASP A 78 7.05 -10.25 3.09
N MET A 79 6.41 -9.09 3.26
CA MET A 79 5.95 -8.28 2.13
C MET A 79 7.04 -7.34 1.64
N THR A 80 6.99 -7.07 0.34
CA THR A 80 7.87 -6.14 -0.37
C THR A 80 7.10 -4.92 -0.88
N ALA A 81 7.80 -3.90 -1.33
CA ALA A 81 7.20 -2.72 -1.95
C ALA A 81 6.33 -3.08 -3.17
N GLY A 82 6.77 -4.07 -3.97
CA GLY A 82 6.03 -4.54 -5.14
C GLY A 82 4.68 -5.18 -4.82
N ASP A 83 4.53 -5.76 -3.61
CA ASP A 83 3.27 -6.42 -3.20
C ASP A 83 2.16 -5.41 -2.86
N VAL A 84 2.52 -4.17 -2.49
CA VAL A 84 1.59 -3.17 -1.94
C VAL A 84 1.50 -1.92 -2.82
N MET A 85 2.47 -1.68 -3.71
CA MET A 85 2.51 -0.47 -4.56
C MET A 85 1.24 -0.31 -5.40
N VAL A 86 0.91 0.94 -5.69
CA VAL A 86 0.01 1.31 -6.80
C VAL A 86 0.81 1.21 -8.09
N PRO A 87 0.47 0.30 -9.03
CA PRO A 87 1.21 0.13 -10.28
C PRO A 87 1.13 1.37 -11.18
N THR A 88 2.17 1.61 -11.98
CA THR A 88 2.29 2.79 -12.88
C THR A 88 1.04 3.11 -13.71
N PRO A 89 0.29 2.15 -14.30
CA PRO A 89 -0.93 2.46 -15.04
C PRO A 89 -2.02 3.15 -14.22
N HIS A 90 -2.03 2.91 -12.91
CA HIS A 90 -3.04 3.41 -11.97
C HIS A 90 -2.56 4.61 -11.15
N MET A 91 -1.32 5.08 -11.40
CA MET A 91 -0.79 6.25 -10.71
C MET A 91 -1.42 7.54 -11.23
N ASP A 92 -1.84 8.42 -10.33
CA ASP A 92 -2.16 9.80 -10.63
C ASP A 92 -0.86 10.61 -10.70
N LEU A 93 -0.46 10.95 -11.91
CA LEU A 93 0.77 11.67 -12.24
C LEU A 93 0.45 13.03 -12.81
N LEU A 94 1.35 14.01 -12.61
CA LEU A 94 1.29 15.32 -13.25
C LEU A 94 2.38 15.46 -14.30
N ASP A 95 2.01 15.99 -15.48
CA ASP A 95 2.96 16.34 -16.51
C ASP A 95 3.60 17.70 -16.17
N ILE A 96 4.94 17.80 -16.24
CA ILE A 96 5.67 19.04 -15.96
C ILE A 96 5.30 20.17 -16.92
N ASP A 97 4.93 19.82 -18.15
CA ASP A 97 4.60 20.76 -19.23
C ASP A 97 3.10 21.07 -19.33
N ALA A 98 2.26 20.41 -18.49
CA ALA A 98 0.82 20.67 -18.48
C ALA A 98 0.49 22.09 -18.00
N PRO A 99 -0.55 22.72 -18.56
CA PRO A 99 -1.02 24.03 -18.12
C PRO A 99 -1.58 23.95 -16.69
N TYR A 100 -1.52 25.09 -15.98
CA TYR A 100 -1.96 25.19 -14.57
C TYR A 100 -3.37 24.64 -14.31
N ASP A 101 -4.32 24.95 -15.19
CA ASP A 101 -5.72 24.52 -15.04
C ASP A 101 -5.88 23.00 -15.12
N GLU A 102 -5.08 22.33 -15.95
CA GLU A 102 -5.08 20.87 -16.06
C GLU A 102 -4.49 20.23 -14.79
N LEU A 103 -3.36 20.75 -14.30
CA LEU A 103 -2.78 20.30 -13.03
C LEU A 103 -3.77 20.45 -11.88
N LEU A 104 -4.43 21.61 -11.81
CA LEU A 104 -5.44 21.88 -10.78
C LEU A 104 -6.63 20.93 -10.87
N HIS A 105 -7.11 20.65 -12.09
CA HIS A 105 -8.20 19.72 -12.32
C HIS A 105 -7.87 18.31 -11.81
N VAL A 106 -6.68 17.79 -12.12
CA VAL A 106 -6.23 16.47 -11.62
C VAL A 106 -6.19 16.48 -10.09
N ILE A 107 -5.59 17.51 -9.48
CA ILE A 107 -5.46 17.61 -8.02
C ILE A 107 -6.82 17.65 -7.32
N ILE A 108 -7.77 18.43 -7.83
CA ILE A 108 -9.12 18.53 -7.26
C ILE A 108 -9.87 17.21 -7.40
N ARG A 109 -9.79 16.59 -8.58
CA ARG A 109 -10.49 15.34 -8.86
C ARG A 109 -10.02 14.19 -7.96
N THR A 110 -8.72 14.09 -7.71
CA THR A 110 -8.13 12.97 -6.97
C THR A 110 -8.02 13.20 -5.47
N GLY A 111 -7.93 14.46 -5.02
CA GLY A 111 -7.83 14.83 -3.61
C GLY A 111 -6.50 14.50 -2.94
N HIS A 112 -5.52 13.98 -3.68
CA HIS A 112 -4.22 13.62 -3.10
C HIS A 112 -3.41 14.83 -2.65
N SER A 113 -2.57 14.64 -1.63
CA SER A 113 -1.69 15.69 -1.12
C SER A 113 -0.34 15.78 -1.85
N ARG A 114 0.10 14.69 -2.48
CA ARG A 114 1.42 14.55 -3.13
C ARG A 114 1.25 13.89 -4.48
N PHE A 115 1.88 14.47 -5.49
CA PHE A 115 1.82 13.98 -6.85
C PHE A 115 3.22 13.77 -7.40
N PRO A 116 3.55 12.58 -7.91
CA PRO A 116 4.73 12.42 -8.74
C PRO A 116 4.56 13.23 -10.03
N VAL A 117 5.63 13.92 -10.42
CA VAL A 117 5.67 14.72 -11.65
C VAL A 117 6.61 14.04 -12.62
N PHE A 118 6.13 13.81 -13.84
CA PHE A 118 6.91 13.19 -14.92
C PHE A 118 7.27 14.21 -16.01
N GLU A 119 8.29 13.88 -16.79
CA GLU A 119 8.73 14.65 -17.95
C GLU A 119 8.83 13.72 -19.16
N GLU A 120 8.22 14.11 -20.27
CA GLU A 120 8.13 13.39 -21.54
C GLU A 120 7.39 12.05 -21.45
N ARG A 121 7.78 11.14 -20.55
CA ARG A 121 7.22 9.79 -20.40
C ARG A 121 6.77 9.57 -18.96
N ARG A 122 5.63 8.91 -18.80
CA ARG A 122 5.03 8.63 -17.46
C ARG A 122 5.94 7.83 -16.52
N ASP A 123 6.88 7.07 -17.06
CA ASP A 123 7.87 6.30 -16.28
C ASP A 123 9.10 7.14 -15.88
N ASN A 124 9.24 8.38 -16.40
CA ASN A 124 10.31 9.30 -16.06
C ASN A 124 9.86 10.30 -14.99
N VAL A 125 9.77 9.85 -13.75
CA VAL A 125 9.41 10.70 -12.60
C VAL A 125 10.60 11.57 -12.20
N ILE A 126 10.44 12.90 -12.27
CA ILE A 126 11.49 13.89 -11.99
C ILE A 126 11.41 14.52 -10.60
N GLY A 127 10.30 14.29 -9.86
CA GLY A 127 10.11 14.83 -8.52
C GLY A 127 8.68 14.70 -8.02
N ILE A 128 8.44 15.23 -6.82
CA ILE A 128 7.14 15.23 -6.15
C ILE A 128 6.65 16.65 -5.96
N LEU A 129 5.43 16.95 -6.44
CA LEU A 129 4.72 18.18 -6.15
C LEU A 129 3.80 17.98 -4.95
N LEU A 130 3.81 18.91 -4.00
CA LEU A 130 2.74 18.98 -3.01
C LEU A 130 1.58 19.78 -3.59
N ALA A 131 0.35 19.26 -3.50
CA ALA A 131 -0.87 19.91 -4.00
C ALA A 131 -0.99 21.38 -3.52
N LYS A 132 -0.69 21.64 -2.24
CA LYS A 132 -0.71 22.99 -1.67
C LYS A 132 0.30 23.95 -2.29
N ASP A 133 1.41 23.44 -2.86
CA ASP A 133 2.44 24.29 -3.46
C ASP A 133 1.98 24.83 -4.84
N LEU A 134 0.95 24.21 -5.46
CA LEU A 134 0.32 24.73 -6.68
C LEU A 134 -0.29 26.13 -6.47
N LEU A 135 -0.74 26.44 -5.24
CA LEU A 135 -1.24 27.79 -4.91
C LEU A 135 -0.19 28.89 -5.08
N LYS A 136 1.12 28.55 -5.05
CA LYS A 136 2.22 29.49 -5.27
C LYS A 136 2.26 29.94 -6.73
N LEU A 137 1.98 29.02 -7.68
CA LEU A 137 1.92 29.35 -9.12
C LEU A 137 0.78 30.34 -9.42
N GLN A 138 -0.35 30.21 -8.76
CA GLN A 138 -1.45 31.15 -8.93
C GLN A 138 -1.07 32.58 -8.53
N ARG A 139 -0.23 32.72 -7.49
CA ARG A 139 0.23 34.05 -7.00
C ARG A 139 1.44 34.59 -7.77
N SER A 140 2.21 33.74 -8.41
CA SER A 140 3.43 34.07 -9.14
C SER A 140 3.48 33.28 -10.44
N PRO A 141 2.76 33.73 -11.50
CA PRO A 141 2.66 33.01 -12.79
C PRO A 141 4.01 32.76 -13.48
N ASP A 142 5.03 33.59 -13.18
CA ASP A 142 6.39 33.45 -13.73
C ASP A 142 7.20 32.33 -13.02
N LEU A 143 6.66 31.72 -11.96
CA LEU A 143 7.34 30.66 -11.24
C LEU A 143 7.24 29.35 -12.03
N HIS A 144 8.39 28.75 -12.33
CA HIS A 144 8.42 27.45 -12.99
C HIS A 144 8.03 26.31 -12.05
N LEU A 145 7.13 25.43 -12.47
CA LEU A 145 6.68 24.26 -11.68
C LEU A 145 7.87 23.43 -11.17
N ARG A 146 8.91 23.26 -11.99
CA ARG A 146 10.14 22.52 -11.63
C ARG A 146 10.80 23.03 -10.35
N THR A 147 10.70 24.30 -10.02
CA THR A 147 11.29 24.89 -8.80
C THR A 147 10.53 24.51 -7.51
N LEU A 148 9.31 24.03 -7.66
CA LEU A 148 8.46 23.57 -6.54
C LEU A 148 8.61 22.08 -6.25
N LEU A 149 9.26 21.33 -7.17
CA LEU A 149 9.43 19.89 -7.01
C LEU A 149 10.38 19.58 -5.88
N ARG A 150 10.02 18.56 -5.11
CA ARG A 150 10.87 17.93 -4.11
C ARG A 150 11.52 16.70 -4.70
N PRO A 151 12.72 16.32 -4.27
CA PRO A 151 13.35 15.09 -4.71
C PRO A 151 12.42 13.89 -4.43
N ALA A 152 12.24 13.03 -5.43
CA ALA A 152 11.58 11.76 -5.25
C ALA A 152 12.53 10.75 -4.58
N VAL A 153 11.98 9.88 -3.74
CA VAL A 153 12.70 8.73 -3.19
C VAL A 153 12.37 7.53 -4.05
N PHE A 154 13.39 6.84 -4.55
CA PHE A 154 13.24 5.64 -5.36
C PHE A 154 13.63 4.42 -4.55
N VAL A 155 12.81 3.36 -4.63
CA VAL A 155 13.05 2.08 -3.97
C VAL A 155 12.79 0.94 -4.94
N PRO A 156 13.54 -0.18 -4.88
CA PRO A 156 13.26 -1.34 -5.73
C PRO A 156 11.99 -2.07 -5.27
N GLU A 157 11.32 -2.78 -6.19
CA GLU A 157 10.15 -3.63 -5.88
C GLU A 157 10.43 -4.62 -4.75
N SER A 158 11.66 -5.16 -4.70
CA SER A 158 12.10 -6.13 -3.69
C SER A 158 12.39 -5.53 -2.31
N LYS A 159 12.22 -4.21 -2.11
CA LYS A 159 12.43 -3.56 -0.81
C LYS A 159 11.45 -4.11 0.22
N ALA A 160 11.95 -4.69 1.31
CA ALA A 160 11.11 -5.17 2.40
C ALA A 160 10.28 -4.03 3.02
N LEU A 161 8.99 -4.27 3.25
CA LEU A 161 8.06 -3.26 3.77
C LEU A 161 8.46 -2.74 5.15
N ASN A 162 8.98 -3.62 6.01
CA ASN A 162 9.50 -3.22 7.34
C ASN A 162 10.64 -2.21 7.26
N ASP A 163 11.55 -2.39 6.29
CA ASP A 163 12.66 -1.45 6.08
C ASP A 163 12.18 -0.16 5.46
N LEU A 164 11.22 -0.23 4.54
CA LEU A 164 10.61 0.95 3.93
C LEU A 164 9.85 1.80 4.96
N LEU A 165 9.09 1.18 5.86
CA LEU A 165 8.42 1.88 6.96
C LEU A 165 9.43 2.60 7.86
N ARG A 166 10.57 1.96 8.15
CA ARG A 166 11.65 2.58 8.93
C ARG A 166 12.26 3.78 8.20
N ASP A 167 12.46 3.65 6.87
CA ASP A 167 12.99 4.72 6.03
C ASP A 167 12.02 5.91 5.96
N PHE A 168 10.73 5.68 5.79
CA PHE A 168 9.69 6.73 5.83
C PHE A 168 9.73 7.51 7.15
N ARG A 169 9.79 6.81 8.29
CA ARG A 169 9.84 7.44 9.62
C ARG A 169 11.11 8.23 9.83
N SER A 170 12.27 7.68 9.42
CA SER A 170 13.59 8.29 9.65
C SER A 170 13.78 9.54 8.80
N ASN A 171 13.35 9.51 7.55
CA ASN A 171 13.56 10.57 6.57
C ASN A 171 12.38 11.53 6.45
N ARG A 172 11.28 11.30 7.21
CA ARG A 172 10.03 12.06 7.13
C ARG A 172 9.47 12.12 5.71
N ASN A 173 9.66 11.07 4.95
CA ASN A 173 9.07 10.89 3.63
C ASN A 173 7.72 10.17 3.79
N HIS A 174 6.79 10.47 2.90
CA HIS A 174 5.45 9.88 2.92
C HIS A 174 5.10 9.20 1.60
N LEU A 175 6.01 9.29 0.61
CA LEU A 175 5.80 8.70 -0.71
C LEU A 175 7.16 8.24 -1.26
N ALA A 176 7.19 7.06 -1.85
CA ALA A 176 8.31 6.51 -2.59
C ALA A 176 7.86 6.08 -4.00
N ILE A 177 8.72 6.26 -4.97
CA ILE A 177 8.56 5.72 -6.32
C ILE A 177 9.22 4.36 -6.34
N VAL A 178 8.48 3.35 -6.76
CA VAL A 178 8.99 1.98 -6.90
C VAL A 178 9.54 1.79 -8.30
N ILE A 179 10.72 1.20 -8.39
CA ILE A 179 11.41 0.95 -9.67
C ILE A 179 11.66 -0.55 -9.87
N ASP A 180 11.59 -0.96 -11.13
CA ASP A 180 11.92 -2.31 -11.57
C ASP A 180 13.45 -2.53 -11.67
N GLU A 181 13.86 -3.72 -12.15
CA GLU A 181 15.28 -4.10 -12.33
C GLU A 181 15.97 -3.29 -13.43
N PHE A 182 15.21 -2.64 -14.29
CA PHE A 182 15.72 -1.81 -15.39
C PHE A 182 15.81 -0.32 -15.02
N GLY A 183 15.34 0.03 -13.82
CA GLY A 183 15.27 1.42 -13.34
C GLY A 183 14.07 2.21 -13.84
N SER A 184 13.09 1.55 -14.46
CA SER A 184 11.84 2.17 -14.88
C SER A 184 10.86 2.25 -13.69
N THR A 185 9.97 3.25 -13.70
CA THR A 185 8.94 3.37 -12.66
C THR A 185 7.94 2.22 -12.79
N ALA A 186 7.90 1.35 -11.79
CA ALA A 186 6.95 0.24 -11.67
C ALA A 186 5.65 0.68 -10.94
N GLY A 187 5.78 1.61 -9.98
CA GLY A 187 4.65 2.08 -9.21
C GLY A 187 5.02 3.17 -8.20
N LEU A 188 4.10 3.46 -7.31
CA LEU A 188 4.33 4.30 -6.12
C LEU A 188 3.80 3.61 -4.87
N LEU A 189 4.33 4.02 -3.72
CA LEU A 189 3.90 3.55 -2.41
C LEU A 189 3.95 4.71 -1.42
N THR A 190 2.93 4.80 -0.57
CA THR A 190 2.87 5.79 0.51
C THR A 190 3.06 5.14 1.88
N ILE A 191 3.35 5.95 2.91
CA ILE A 191 3.43 5.44 4.29
C ILE A 191 2.05 4.96 4.75
N GLU A 192 1.00 5.59 4.27
CA GLU A 192 -0.39 5.25 4.53
C GLU A 192 -0.69 3.82 4.03
N ASP A 193 -0.24 3.45 2.82
CA ASP A 193 -0.39 2.09 2.27
C ASP A 193 0.32 1.04 3.15
N VAL A 194 1.51 1.37 3.67
CA VAL A 194 2.25 0.46 4.57
C VAL A 194 1.55 0.31 5.93
N LEU A 195 1.00 1.40 6.47
CA LEU A 195 0.27 1.36 7.74
C LEU A 195 -1.04 0.60 7.60
N GLU A 196 -1.70 0.69 6.46
CA GLU A 196 -2.92 -0.05 6.15
C GLU A 196 -2.71 -1.58 6.24
N GLU A 197 -1.51 -2.09 5.87
CA GLU A 197 -1.18 -3.50 6.04
C GLU A 197 -1.08 -3.96 7.51
N ILE A 198 -0.83 -3.03 8.42
CA ILE A 198 -0.76 -3.30 9.88
C ILE A 198 -2.13 -3.14 10.53
N VAL A 199 -2.73 -1.96 10.33
CA VAL A 199 -3.95 -1.55 11.06
C VAL A 199 -5.20 -2.17 10.43
N GLY A 200 -5.13 -2.54 9.15
CA GLY A 200 -6.31 -2.79 8.33
C GLY A 200 -6.92 -1.44 7.89
N GLU A 201 -8.05 -1.49 7.26
CA GLU A 201 -8.80 -0.26 7.00
C GLU A 201 -9.19 0.36 8.34
N ILE A 202 -8.88 1.65 8.50
CA ILE A 202 -9.44 2.44 9.60
C ILE A 202 -10.91 2.60 9.24
N GLU A 203 -11.79 1.89 9.97
CA GLU A 203 -13.23 2.09 9.84
C GLU A 203 -13.51 3.57 10.03
N ASP A 204 -14.17 4.19 9.07
CA ASP A 204 -14.59 5.59 9.19
C ASP A 204 -15.63 5.67 10.31
N GLU A 205 -15.65 6.77 11.08
CA GLU A 205 -16.60 6.97 12.20
C GLU A 205 -18.07 6.85 11.76
N PHE A 206 -18.30 6.74 10.46
CA PHE A 206 -19.60 6.55 9.81
C PHE A 206 -19.88 5.10 9.37
N ASP A 207 -18.95 4.16 9.60
CA ASP A 207 -19.19 2.74 9.36
C ASP A 207 -20.10 2.23 10.50
N ASP A 208 -21.39 2.05 10.20
CA ASP A 208 -22.38 1.57 11.14
C ASP A 208 -21.96 0.23 11.74
N LYS A 209 -21.87 0.17 13.08
CA LYS A 209 -21.51 -1.00 13.88
C LYS A 209 -22.54 -2.15 13.82
N ASP A 210 -23.60 -1.97 13.04
CA ASP A 210 -24.61 -3.01 12.82
C ASP A 210 -24.18 -3.88 11.64
N GLY A 211 -23.53 -4.98 11.96
CA GLY A 211 -22.86 -5.98 11.12
C GLY A 211 -23.66 -6.63 9.99
N GLU A 212 -24.52 -5.91 9.26
CA GLU A 212 -25.29 -6.42 8.14
C GLU A 212 -25.04 -5.72 6.80
N SER A 213 -24.32 -4.59 6.75
CA SER A 213 -24.11 -3.88 5.48
C SER A 213 -22.72 -4.15 4.90
N SER A 214 -22.65 -5.02 3.90
CA SER A 214 -21.43 -5.23 3.09
C SER A 214 -21.30 -4.21 1.95
N ILE A 215 -22.17 -3.19 1.89
CA ILE A 215 -22.23 -2.16 0.84
C ILE A 215 -22.41 -0.79 1.47
N TYR A 216 -21.48 0.13 1.21
CA TYR A 216 -21.44 1.49 1.77
C TYR A 216 -21.40 2.54 0.67
N THR A 217 -22.05 3.69 0.88
CA THR A 217 -22.02 4.80 -0.07
C THR A 217 -20.83 5.73 0.23
N LEU A 218 -19.96 5.91 -0.76
CA LEU A 218 -18.81 6.81 -0.67
C LEU A 218 -19.22 8.28 -0.90
N ALA A 219 -18.41 9.22 -0.39
CA ALA A 219 -18.65 10.66 -0.54
C ALA A 219 -18.73 11.15 -2.00
N ASP A 220 -18.11 10.42 -2.93
CA ASP A 220 -18.13 10.71 -4.37
C ASP A 220 -19.32 10.07 -5.12
N GLY A 221 -20.23 9.43 -4.41
CA GLY A 221 -21.43 8.78 -4.97
C GLY A 221 -21.19 7.35 -5.49
N GLY A 222 -19.95 6.84 -5.44
CA GLY A 222 -19.65 5.42 -5.66
C GLY A 222 -20.11 4.57 -4.48
N GLN A 223 -20.12 3.25 -4.66
CA GLN A 223 -20.40 2.30 -3.59
C GLN A 223 -19.13 1.52 -3.25
N ARG A 224 -18.84 1.39 -1.96
CA ARG A 224 -17.84 0.46 -1.46
C ARG A 224 -18.52 -0.87 -1.17
N VAL A 225 -18.04 -1.95 -1.76
CA VAL A 225 -18.63 -3.29 -1.65
C VAL A 225 -17.56 -4.26 -1.16
N ALA A 226 -17.85 -4.99 -0.09
CA ALA A 226 -16.94 -6.03 0.41
C ALA A 226 -16.84 -7.19 -0.59
N GLY A 227 -15.65 -7.77 -0.74
CA GLY A 227 -15.42 -8.86 -1.69
C GLY A 227 -16.15 -10.14 -1.34
N ASP A 228 -16.50 -10.35 -0.07
CA ASP A 228 -17.30 -11.46 0.45
C ASP A 228 -18.81 -11.19 0.44
N THR A 229 -19.25 -10.00 0.00
CA THR A 229 -20.65 -9.68 -0.22
C THR A 229 -21.25 -10.69 -1.20
N THR A 230 -22.43 -11.24 -0.86
CA THR A 230 -23.09 -12.19 -1.74
C THR A 230 -23.56 -11.52 -3.04
N VAL A 231 -23.49 -12.26 -4.14
CA VAL A 231 -24.01 -11.79 -5.46
C VAL A 231 -25.48 -11.39 -5.36
N ALA A 232 -26.25 -12.11 -4.55
CA ALA A 232 -27.66 -11.82 -4.31
C ALA A 232 -27.88 -10.45 -3.62
N ALA A 233 -27.02 -10.09 -2.65
CA ALA A 233 -27.06 -8.79 -1.98
C ALA A 233 -26.72 -7.65 -2.94
N VAL A 234 -25.70 -7.84 -3.81
CA VAL A 234 -25.35 -6.86 -4.86
C VAL A 234 -26.49 -6.70 -5.86
N ASN A 235 -27.10 -7.82 -6.29
CA ASN A 235 -28.28 -7.78 -7.17
C ASN A 235 -29.43 -6.98 -6.55
N GLY A 236 -29.72 -7.20 -5.26
CA GLY A 236 -30.78 -6.47 -4.56
C GLY A 236 -30.48 -4.97 -4.40
N PHE A 237 -29.23 -4.61 -4.16
CA PHE A 237 -28.84 -3.21 -3.94
C PHE A 237 -28.82 -2.40 -5.25
N PHE A 238 -28.31 -2.97 -6.34
CA PHE A 238 -28.15 -2.29 -7.63
C PHE A 238 -29.28 -2.53 -8.63
N ASP A 239 -30.27 -3.38 -8.27
CA ASP A 239 -31.37 -3.82 -9.13
C ASP A 239 -30.86 -4.50 -10.39
N LEU A 240 -30.05 -5.57 -10.20
CA LEU A 240 -29.38 -6.34 -11.24
C LEU A 240 -29.77 -7.82 -11.18
N ALA A 241 -29.36 -8.57 -12.22
CA ALA A 241 -29.54 -10.02 -12.33
C ALA A 241 -28.21 -10.71 -12.67
N LEU A 242 -27.17 -10.49 -11.84
CA LEU A 242 -25.91 -11.23 -11.93
C LEU A 242 -26.16 -12.70 -11.58
N PRO A 243 -25.38 -13.64 -12.18
CA PRO A 243 -25.56 -15.07 -11.92
C PRO A 243 -25.24 -15.41 -10.46
N THR A 244 -26.21 -16.05 -9.79
CA THR A 244 -26.07 -16.46 -8.37
C THR A 244 -25.78 -17.94 -8.23
N ASP A 245 -25.91 -18.73 -9.33
CA ASP A 245 -25.77 -20.18 -9.30
C ASP A 245 -24.31 -20.65 -9.37
N GLU A 246 -23.42 -19.80 -9.87
CA GLU A 246 -22.01 -20.13 -10.09
C GLU A 246 -21.09 -19.55 -9.01
N PHE A 247 -21.48 -18.44 -8.37
CA PHE A 247 -20.64 -17.74 -7.39
C PHE A 247 -21.46 -17.26 -6.20
N ASP A 248 -20.95 -17.55 -5.00
CA ASP A 248 -21.57 -17.09 -3.76
C ASP A 248 -21.25 -15.60 -3.50
N THR A 249 -20.04 -15.14 -3.86
CA THR A 249 -19.54 -13.80 -3.53
C THR A 249 -19.14 -13.00 -4.76
N ILE A 250 -19.20 -11.66 -4.63
CA ILE A 250 -18.81 -10.76 -5.71
C ILE A 250 -17.31 -10.83 -6.03
N GLY A 251 -16.48 -11.09 -5.02
CA GLY A 251 -15.05 -11.30 -5.21
C GLY A 251 -14.74 -12.52 -6.04
N GLY A 252 -15.49 -13.60 -5.86
CA GLY A 252 -15.43 -14.82 -6.67
C GLY A 252 -15.84 -14.56 -8.11
N LEU A 253 -16.96 -13.89 -8.31
CA LEU A 253 -17.48 -13.53 -9.63
C LEU A 253 -16.47 -12.70 -10.43
N VAL A 254 -15.91 -11.64 -9.82
CA VAL A 254 -14.93 -10.75 -10.47
C VAL A 254 -13.62 -11.48 -10.77
N ALA A 255 -13.16 -12.35 -9.87
CA ALA A 255 -11.94 -13.13 -10.08
C ALA A 255 -12.09 -14.11 -11.24
N GLN A 256 -13.25 -14.72 -11.39
CA GLN A 256 -13.57 -15.62 -12.51
C GLN A 256 -13.60 -14.88 -13.85
N GLU A 257 -14.22 -13.71 -13.89
CA GLU A 257 -14.30 -12.88 -15.10
C GLU A 257 -12.89 -12.51 -15.63
N LEU A 258 -11.94 -12.28 -14.72
CA LEU A 258 -10.54 -12.01 -15.06
C LEU A 258 -9.67 -13.28 -15.22
N GLY A 259 -10.16 -14.44 -14.82
CA GLY A 259 -9.37 -15.68 -14.77
C GLY A 259 -8.25 -15.68 -13.70
N ARG A 260 -8.23 -14.67 -12.81
CA ARG A 260 -7.30 -14.53 -11.69
C ARG A 260 -7.84 -13.55 -10.64
N VAL A 261 -7.25 -13.57 -9.47
CA VAL A 261 -7.54 -12.51 -8.49
C VAL A 261 -6.95 -11.18 -8.99
N PRO A 262 -7.78 -10.13 -9.12
CA PRO A 262 -7.30 -8.82 -9.57
C PRO A 262 -6.47 -8.12 -8.50
N ARG A 263 -5.57 -7.25 -8.93
CA ARG A 263 -4.72 -6.43 -8.06
C ARG A 263 -5.40 -5.11 -7.74
N ARG A 264 -4.93 -4.43 -6.68
CA ARG A 264 -5.36 -3.08 -6.31
C ARG A 264 -5.30 -2.13 -7.52
N GLY A 265 -6.35 -1.33 -7.71
CA GLY A 265 -6.51 -0.39 -8.82
C GLY A 265 -7.03 -1.01 -10.12
N GLU A 266 -7.04 -2.33 -10.27
CA GLU A 266 -7.64 -2.96 -11.46
C GLU A 266 -9.16 -2.82 -11.44
N SER A 267 -9.75 -2.64 -12.63
CA SER A 267 -11.19 -2.46 -12.79
C SER A 267 -11.76 -3.48 -13.77
N VAL A 268 -12.92 -4.03 -13.44
CA VAL A 268 -13.66 -5.00 -14.27
C VAL A 268 -15.10 -4.55 -14.37
N THR A 269 -15.66 -4.65 -15.57
CA THR A 269 -17.09 -4.35 -15.78
C THR A 269 -17.88 -5.63 -15.85
N VAL A 270 -18.83 -5.80 -14.91
CA VAL A 270 -19.74 -6.95 -14.86
C VAL A 270 -21.17 -6.44 -14.65
N GLY A 271 -22.10 -6.89 -15.48
CA GLY A 271 -23.51 -6.53 -15.35
C GLY A 271 -23.83 -5.03 -15.41
N GLY A 272 -23.00 -4.25 -16.13
CA GLY A 272 -23.16 -2.79 -16.22
C GLY A 272 -22.60 -2.01 -15.03
N LEU A 273 -21.93 -2.68 -14.09
CA LEU A 273 -21.17 -2.06 -13.00
C LEU A 273 -19.67 -2.20 -13.24
N ALA A 274 -18.93 -1.14 -12.96
CA ALA A 274 -17.46 -1.15 -12.92
C ALA A 274 -17.02 -1.42 -11.47
N PHE A 275 -16.34 -2.56 -11.26
CA PHE A 275 -15.75 -2.97 -10.00
C PHE A 275 -14.26 -2.62 -10.02
N THR A 276 -13.85 -1.59 -9.30
CA THR A 276 -12.45 -1.21 -9.15
C THR A 276 -11.93 -1.74 -7.82
N VAL A 277 -10.85 -2.51 -7.84
CA VAL A 277 -10.26 -3.09 -6.62
C VAL A 277 -9.66 -1.99 -5.76
N MET A 278 -10.20 -1.78 -4.59
CA MET A 278 -9.66 -0.90 -3.57
C MET A 278 -8.60 -1.62 -2.73
N LEU A 279 -8.89 -2.86 -2.34
CA LEU A 279 -8.01 -3.68 -1.53
C LEU A 279 -8.09 -5.15 -1.97
N ALA A 280 -6.91 -5.77 -2.22
CA ALA A 280 -6.77 -7.21 -2.43
C ALA A 280 -5.75 -7.75 -1.44
N ARG A 281 -6.09 -8.84 -0.71
CA ARG A 281 -5.26 -9.39 0.35
C ARG A 281 -5.47 -10.90 0.50
N GLY A 282 -4.40 -11.64 0.78
CA GLY A 282 -4.48 -13.07 1.04
C GLY A 282 -5.06 -13.88 -0.12
N GLY A 283 -4.81 -13.46 -1.37
CA GLY A 283 -5.35 -14.12 -2.55
C GLY A 283 -6.84 -13.85 -2.82
N ALA A 284 -7.43 -12.84 -2.18
CA ALA A 284 -8.82 -12.43 -2.39
C ALA A 284 -8.94 -10.91 -2.43
N VAL A 285 -9.95 -10.40 -3.15
CA VAL A 285 -10.31 -8.98 -3.05
C VAL A 285 -11.12 -8.76 -1.79
N ARG A 286 -10.74 -7.79 -0.99
CA ARG A 286 -11.45 -7.41 0.22
C ARG A 286 -12.50 -6.35 -0.04
N TRP A 287 -12.15 -5.34 -0.86
CA TRP A 287 -13.03 -4.23 -1.15
C TRP A 287 -12.99 -3.80 -2.61
N PHE A 288 -14.16 -3.50 -3.13
CA PHE A 288 -14.35 -2.87 -4.43
C PHE A 288 -14.95 -1.47 -4.26
N LYS A 289 -14.51 -0.52 -5.09
CA LYS A 289 -15.31 0.64 -5.44
C LYS A 289 -16.18 0.25 -6.64
N VAL A 290 -17.48 0.38 -6.49
CA VAL A 290 -18.45 0.03 -7.52
C VAL A 290 -19.14 1.30 -8.01
N THR A 291 -19.12 1.48 -9.32
CA THR A 291 -19.81 2.59 -10.01
C THR A 291 -20.61 2.02 -11.18
N ARG A 292 -21.66 2.69 -11.62
CA ARG A 292 -22.29 2.32 -12.88
C ARG A 292 -21.31 2.58 -14.01
N ALA A 293 -21.09 1.58 -14.89
CA ALA A 293 -20.29 1.78 -16.08
C ALA A 293 -20.95 2.90 -16.91
N ALA A 294 -20.16 3.88 -17.38
CA ALA A 294 -20.67 4.86 -18.32
C ALA A 294 -21.16 4.07 -19.56
N GLU A 295 -22.40 4.27 -19.98
CA GLU A 295 -22.86 3.79 -21.26
C GLU A 295 -21.92 4.45 -22.31
N GLU A 296 -21.02 3.66 -22.89
CA GLU A 296 -20.37 4.06 -24.13
C GLU A 296 -21.51 4.34 -25.11
N ALA A 297 -21.68 5.59 -25.46
CA ALA A 297 -22.59 6.00 -26.52
C ALA A 297 -22.23 5.19 -27.76
N LEU A 298 -23.00 4.11 -27.99
CA LEU A 298 -23.02 3.40 -29.27
C LEU A 298 -23.34 4.43 -30.32
N GLY A 299 -22.28 4.85 -31.03
CA GLY A 299 -22.36 5.79 -32.13
C GLY A 299 -23.44 5.37 -33.08
N SER A 300 -24.38 6.25 -33.27
CA SER A 300 -25.22 6.30 -34.45
C SER A 300 -24.35 6.53 -35.68
N ASP A 301 -23.90 5.45 -36.32
CA ASP A 301 -23.54 5.43 -37.70
C ASP A 301 -24.57 4.56 -38.43
N GLY A 302 -25.43 5.22 -39.22
CA GLY A 302 -26.33 4.51 -40.07
C GLY A 302 -27.56 5.31 -40.55
N ALA A 303 -27.36 6.33 -41.40
CA ALA A 303 -28.28 6.65 -42.49
C ALA A 303 -27.61 7.60 -43.49
#